data_bd4b4013d119575ee07cfd5f25a14033
#
_entry.id   bd4b4013d119575ee07cfd5f25a14033
#
_cell.length_a   1.000
_cell.length_b   1.000
_cell.length_c   1.000
_cell.angle_alpha   90.00
_cell.angle_beta   90.00
_cell.angle_gamma   90.00
#
_symmetry.space_group_name_H-M   'P 1'
#
loop_
_entity.id
_entity.type
_entity.pdbx_description
1 polymer ?
#
loop_
_entity_poly.entity_id
_entity_poly.type
_entity_poly.pdbx_seq_one_letter_code
_entity_poly.pdbx_strand_id
1 'polypeptide(L)'
;HPSDCISTSMEDTMSHSNDQSLRQRNWVLLLIFGLLLNIIVSFTSDLGLDTHVHMARDSSLADSEEATLPWGHTRPLDPMASNPEYSPSVDFGWYHFLPSLENNVHFLGFSLMCMLIFLTILIFKIYGSIENGIAVSAIVAIHPTFIFATGRVFPEVIVAIFTVVMIFGLLIYEKWQSWNGVLSSSIISGLSMGLILFVKGINPWYCLVVTSLILLWHSADKMGKWYEFTRSPPFAIKFGSLSTLIGLFLVGIISDSGTFYIVKSETLRFTSALLVASIDVILIYGLFGMILWPFIGNLRKIWKIRSHEIASFAGLISVLTTAIIFYIAALWTYESKLWNADWPWMMWTMGNNGRYISMLMVPIFFVIYRIHQIDSTAGTPFTPKEKSKSMILGICLIIPLSLLTAIHGQTMWTDDAAEILSENMDNGEDFLFVHDATLGMHYLYTFHTEIDDIDSRDITGHWRDPDSEWEIELFSEEQWSNRGNLSGVRWIVLSPGIEWESPPEEWGYISGRADFMNGGGEWKIYSNQIIVQS
;
A
#
# COMPACT_ATOMS: atom_id res chain seq x y z
N HIS A 1 13.17 58.81 27.88
CA HIS A 1 14.00 57.70 28.39
C HIS A 1 14.19 56.67 27.28
N PRO A 2 15.45 56.42 26.78
CA PRO A 2 15.71 55.39 25.76
C PRO A 2 15.90 53.98 26.31
N SER A 3 15.77 53.75 27.62
CA SER A 3 16.04 52.44 28.24
C SER A 3 14.89 51.44 28.17
N ASP A 4 13.66 51.88 27.97
CA ASP A 4 12.50 50.98 28.01
C ASP A 4 12.17 50.30 26.68
N CYS A 5 12.69 50.83 25.56
CA CYS A 5 12.51 50.20 24.24
C CYS A 5 13.46 49.02 23.97
N ILE A 6 14.61 48.95 24.67
CA ILE A 6 15.61 47.88 24.45
C ILE A 6 15.26 46.62 25.26
N SER A 7 14.64 46.79 26.45
CA SER A 7 14.24 45.64 27.28
C SER A 7 13.07 44.85 26.69
N THR A 8 12.07 45.53 26.13
CA THR A 8 10.91 44.86 25.47
C THR A 8 11.30 44.11 24.21
N SER A 9 12.26 44.62 23.41
CA SER A 9 12.71 43.93 22.20
C SER A 9 13.55 42.67 22.50
N MET A 10 14.27 42.68 23.65
CA MET A 10 15.10 41.55 24.06
C MET A 10 14.27 40.44 24.73
N GLU A 11 13.24 40.80 25.51
CA GLU A 11 12.29 39.84 26.06
C GLU A 11 11.40 39.20 24.99
N ASP A 12 10.95 39.96 23.98
CA ASP A 12 10.21 39.42 22.84
C ASP A 12 11.06 38.49 21.99
N THR A 13 12.34 38.79 21.77
CA THR A 13 13.25 37.90 21.03
C THR A 13 13.59 36.64 21.82
N MET A 14 13.78 36.71 23.12
CA MET A 14 14.00 35.53 23.98
C MET A 14 12.74 34.65 24.09
N SER A 15 11.56 35.24 24.22
CA SER A 15 10.28 34.53 24.21
C SER A 15 10.04 33.79 22.89
N HIS A 16 10.31 34.43 21.75
CA HIS A 16 10.18 33.80 20.45
C HIS A 16 11.20 32.64 20.23
N SER A 17 12.44 32.78 20.70
CA SER A 17 13.44 31.71 20.58
C SER A 17 13.12 30.51 21.48
N ASN A 18 12.60 30.72 22.67
CA ASN A 18 12.15 29.67 23.56
C ASN A 18 10.91 28.92 23.03
N ASP A 19 9.94 29.63 22.47
CA ASP A 19 8.76 29.03 21.84
C ASP A 19 9.13 28.18 20.62
N GLN A 20 10.12 28.60 19.82
CA GLN A 20 10.58 27.85 18.64
C GLN A 20 11.34 26.58 19.04
N SER A 21 12.19 26.66 20.07
CA SER A 21 12.93 25.50 20.59
C SER A 21 12.01 24.44 21.20
N LEU A 22 10.97 24.86 21.92
CA LEU A 22 9.95 24.00 22.49
C LEU A 22 9.14 23.26 21.41
N ARG A 23 8.74 23.97 20.34
CA ARG A 23 8.02 23.37 19.22
C ARG A 23 8.86 22.32 18.51
N GLN A 24 10.12 22.64 18.24
CA GLN A 24 11.04 21.69 17.60
C GLN A 24 11.21 20.43 18.44
N ARG A 25 11.35 20.57 19.74
CA ARG A 25 11.44 19.45 20.68
C ARG A 25 10.21 18.54 20.62
N ASN A 26 9.01 19.10 20.57
CA ASN A 26 7.78 18.32 20.52
C ASN A 26 7.62 17.55 19.20
N TRP A 27 8.01 18.14 18.07
CA TRP A 27 8.03 17.41 16.79
C TRP A 27 9.05 16.28 16.76
N VAL A 28 10.22 16.49 17.36
CA VAL A 28 11.23 15.43 17.51
C VAL A 28 10.71 14.30 18.40
N LEU A 29 10.07 14.62 19.52
CA LEU A 29 9.47 13.61 20.41
C LEU A 29 8.37 12.82 19.70
N LEU A 30 7.53 13.47 18.90
CA LEU A 30 6.49 12.82 18.12
C LEU A 30 7.08 11.92 17.02
N LEU A 31 8.18 12.35 16.39
CA LEU A 31 8.90 11.54 15.41
C LEU A 31 9.49 10.28 16.07
N ILE A 32 10.13 10.45 17.23
CA ILE A 32 10.68 9.31 17.99
C ILE A 32 9.56 8.35 18.39
N PHE A 33 8.43 8.85 18.86
CA PHE A 33 7.27 8.02 19.19
C PHE A 33 6.75 7.25 17.96
N GLY A 34 6.61 7.91 16.80
CA GLY A 34 6.20 7.26 15.55
C GLY A 34 7.20 6.19 15.09
N LEU A 35 8.51 6.47 15.19
CA LEU A 35 9.55 5.49 14.88
C LEU A 35 9.52 4.29 15.82
N LEU A 36 9.29 4.51 17.12
CA LEU A 36 9.13 3.41 18.09
C LEU A 36 7.92 2.54 17.75
N LEU A 37 6.79 3.12 17.34
CA LEU A 37 5.64 2.34 16.87
C LEU A 37 5.99 1.51 15.63
N ASN A 38 6.68 2.11 14.66
CA ASN A 38 7.09 1.39 13.45
C ASN A 38 8.10 0.26 13.75
N ILE A 39 9.03 0.45 14.71
CA ILE A 39 9.91 -0.63 15.17
C ILE A 39 9.07 -1.75 15.80
N ILE A 40 8.19 -1.41 16.73
CA ILE A 40 7.38 -2.41 17.43
C ILE A 40 6.60 -3.23 16.41
N VAL A 41 5.83 -2.61 15.52
CA VAL A 41 5.03 -3.36 14.53
C VAL A 41 5.89 -4.16 13.55
N SER A 42 7.08 -3.69 13.18
CA SER A 42 7.98 -4.44 12.29
C SER A 42 8.50 -5.75 12.91
N PHE A 43 8.55 -5.85 14.23
CA PHE A 43 9.04 -7.05 14.93
C PHE A 43 7.96 -7.84 15.66
N THR A 44 6.72 -7.34 15.71
CA THR A 44 5.61 -7.99 16.43
C THR A 44 4.41 -8.27 15.55
N SER A 45 4.37 -7.74 14.32
CA SER A 45 3.29 -8.02 13.37
C SER A 45 3.69 -9.15 12.44
N ASP A 46 2.75 -10.02 12.17
CA ASP A 46 2.90 -10.99 11.10
C ASP A 46 2.89 -10.28 9.73
N LEU A 47 3.41 -10.95 8.74
CA LEU A 47 3.43 -10.44 7.36
C LEU A 47 2.01 -10.22 6.85
N GLY A 48 1.85 -9.32 5.92
CA GLY A 48 0.56 -9.10 5.30
C GLY A 48 0.20 -10.20 4.31
N LEU A 49 -1.08 -10.48 4.18
CA LEU A 49 -1.61 -11.49 3.27
C LEU A 49 -1.06 -11.34 1.84
N ASP A 50 -1.03 -10.11 1.30
CA ASP A 50 -0.43 -9.85 -0.03
C ASP A 50 1.07 -10.20 -0.06
N THR A 51 1.77 -10.05 1.06
CA THR A 51 3.21 -10.35 1.17
C THR A 51 3.47 -11.85 1.07
N HIS A 52 2.69 -12.66 1.76
CA HIS A 52 2.74 -14.14 1.65
C HIS A 52 2.48 -14.60 0.22
N VAL A 53 1.47 -14.04 -0.46
CA VAL A 53 1.20 -14.35 -1.88
C VAL A 53 2.39 -13.99 -2.77
N HIS A 54 3.06 -12.88 -2.50
CA HIS A 54 4.25 -12.47 -3.25
C HIS A 54 5.44 -13.39 -2.98
N MET A 55 5.67 -13.77 -1.73
CA MET A 55 6.75 -14.72 -1.37
C MET A 55 6.52 -16.09 -2.00
N ALA A 56 5.30 -16.62 -1.94
CA ALA A 56 4.93 -17.88 -2.56
C ALA A 56 5.13 -17.88 -4.08
N ARG A 57 4.87 -16.75 -4.75
CA ARG A 57 5.15 -16.60 -6.20
C ARG A 57 6.62 -16.62 -6.52
N ASP A 58 7.44 -16.05 -5.66
CA ASP A 58 8.86 -15.97 -5.90
C ASP A 58 9.54 -17.33 -5.71
N SER A 59 9.14 -18.09 -4.69
CA SER A 59 9.55 -19.46 -4.50
C SER A 59 9.28 -20.30 -5.78
N SER A 60 8.09 -20.19 -6.36
CA SER A 60 7.74 -20.88 -7.61
C SER A 60 8.57 -20.46 -8.83
N LEU A 61 9.00 -19.19 -8.89
CA LEU A 61 9.89 -18.69 -9.96
C LEU A 61 11.27 -19.30 -9.89
N ALA A 62 11.78 -19.54 -8.68
CA ALA A 62 13.08 -20.17 -8.49
C ALA A 62 13.10 -21.61 -9.02
N ASP A 63 11.96 -22.31 -8.95
CA ASP A 63 11.86 -23.73 -9.25
C ASP A 63 11.44 -24.06 -10.70
N SER A 64 10.67 -23.19 -11.37
CA SER A 64 9.97 -23.58 -12.60
C SER A 64 10.13 -22.66 -13.81
N GLU A 65 10.96 -21.63 -13.78
CA GLU A 65 11.05 -20.58 -14.83
C GLU A 65 9.72 -19.81 -15.07
N GLU A 66 8.61 -20.23 -14.48
CA GLU A 66 7.31 -19.58 -14.56
C GLU A 66 6.83 -19.21 -13.15
N ALA A 67 6.54 -17.94 -12.90
CA ALA A 67 5.96 -17.49 -11.63
C ALA A 67 4.49 -17.92 -11.53
N THR A 68 4.27 -19.19 -11.35
CA THR A 68 2.96 -19.74 -11.00
C THR A 68 2.77 -19.63 -9.47
N LEU A 69 1.54 -19.64 -9.01
CA LEU A 69 1.29 -19.83 -7.58
C LEU A 69 1.49 -21.31 -7.28
N PRO A 70 2.18 -21.66 -6.18
CA PRO A 70 2.27 -23.04 -5.74
C PRO A 70 0.87 -23.62 -5.54
N TRP A 71 0.75 -24.94 -5.59
CA TRP A 71 -0.54 -25.64 -5.49
C TRP A 71 -1.61 -25.11 -6.46
N GLY A 72 -1.24 -24.89 -7.71
CA GLY A 72 -2.11 -24.32 -8.75
C GLY A 72 -3.44 -25.05 -8.97
N HIS A 73 -3.50 -26.35 -8.63
CA HIS A 73 -4.71 -27.17 -8.65
C HIS A 73 -5.74 -26.78 -7.60
N THR A 74 -5.34 -26.02 -6.56
CA THR A 74 -6.24 -25.55 -5.51
C THR A 74 -6.87 -24.20 -5.83
N ARG A 75 -6.47 -23.55 -6.93
CA ARG A 75 -7.12 -22.32 -7.36
C ARG A 75 -8.62 -22.53 -7.54
N PRO A 76 -9.46 -21.57 -7.14
CA PRO A 76 -10.87 -21.63 -7.49
C PRO A 76 -10.99 -21.86 -8.99
N LEU A 77 -11.83 -22.80 -9.39
CA LEU A 77 -12.14 -23.06 -10.80
C LEU A 77 -13.01 -21.95 -11.37
N ASP A 78 -12.68 -20.70 -11.12
CA ASP A 78 -13.24 -19.61 -11.88
C ASP A 78 -12.65 -19.71 -13.31
N PRO A 79 -13.49 -19.68 -14.34
CA PRO A 79 -13.04 -19.59 -15.74
C PRO A 79 -12.02 -18.47 -15.96
N MET A 80 -12.05 -17.41 -15.15
CA MET A 80 -11.10 -16.32 -15.21
C MET A 80 -9.72 -16.70 -14.64
N ALA A 81 -9.65 -17.47 -13.57
CA ALA A 81 -8.37 -17.91 -13.01
C ALA A 81 -7.60 -18.84 -13.92
N SER A 82 -8.30 -19.63 -14.76
CA SER A 82 -7.73 -20.49 -15.79
C SER A 82 -7.57 -19.79 -17.14
N ASN A 83 -8.10 -18.59 -17.31
CA ASN A 83 -8.01 -17.85 -18.58
C ASN A 83 -6.72 -17.01 -18.60
N PRO A 84 -5.78 -17.28 -19.55
CA PRO A 84 -4.54 -16.52 -19.70
C PRO A 84 -4.74 -15.01 -19.86
N GLU A 85 -5.90 -14.58 -20.39
CA GLU A 85 -6.21 -13.15 -20.56
C GLU A 85 -6.29 -12.41 -19.23
N TYR A 86 -6.65 -13.09 -18.13
CA TYR A 86 -6.74 -12.53 -16.80
C TYR A 86 -5.54 -12.85 -15.90
N SER A 87 -4.58 -13.63 -16.40
CA SER A 87 -3.38 -13.92 -15.63
C SER A 87 -2.59 -12.64 -15.37
N PRO A 88 -2.23 -12.36 -14.11
CA PRO A 88 -1.34 -11.24 -13.83
C PRO A 88 0.00 -11.46 -14.52
N SER A 89 0.63 -10.38 -14.98
CA SER A 89 2.02 -10.47 -15.46
C SER A 89 2.90 -10.92 -14.30
N VAL A 90 3.69 -11.95 -14.55
CA VAL A 90 4.65 -12.50 -13.59
C VAL A 90 6.03 -11.88 -13.72
N ASP A 91 6.24 -11.05 -14.76
CA ASP A 91 7.52 -10.40 -15.03
C ASP A 91 7.82 -9.23 -14.06
N PHE A 92 6.80 -8.71 -13.38
CA PHE A 92 6.90 -7.51 -12.56
C PHE A 92 6.15 -7.70 -11.25
N GLY A 93 6.66 -7.19 -10.15
CA GLY A 93 5.97 -7.22 -8.87
C GLY A 93 6.86 -6.95 -7.67
N TRP A 94 6.22 -6.73 -6.54
CA TRP A 94 6.88 -6.53 -5.26
C TRP A 94 7.71 -7.74 -4.83
N TYR A 95 7.29 -8.93 -5.19
CA TYR A 95 7.95 -10.19 -4.85
C TYR A 95 9.41 -10.28 -5.33
N HIS A 96 9.80 -9.62 -6.41
CA HIS A 96 11.19 -9.55 -6.83
C HIS A 96 12.14 -8.87 -5.83
N PHE A 97 11.59 -8.21 -4.80
CA PHE A 97 12.38 -7.55 -3.75
C PHE A 97 12.38 -8.33 -2.44
N LEU A 98 11.54 -9.36 -2.29
CA LEU A 98 11.34 -10.08 -1.03
C LEU A 98 12.27 -11.29 -0.82
N PRO A 99 12.55 -12.14 -1.82
CA PRO A 99 13.14 -13.46 -1.60
C PRO A 99 14.56 -13.45 -1.04
N SER A 100 15.37 -12.48 -1.42
CA SER A 100 16.73 -12.34 -0.87
C SER A 100 16.75 -11.95 0.62
N LEU A 101 15.57 -11.77 1.23
CA LEU A 101 15.38 -11.23 2.57
C LEU A 101 14.58 -12.17 3.50
N GLU A 102 14.35 -13.42 3.14
CA GLU A 102 13.52 -14.39 3.88
C GLU A 102 13.70 -14.32 5.41
N ASN A 103 14.94 -14.31 5.88
CA ASN A 103 15.25 -14.20 7.31
C ASN A 103 15.22 -12.77 7.88
N ASN A 104 14.93 -11.74 7.05
CA ASN A 104 15.02 -10.33 7.44
C ASN A 104 13.87 -9.48 6.87
N VAL A 105 12.78 -10.11 6.43
CA VAL A 105 11.66 -9.40 5.78
C VAL A 105 11.09 -8.32 6.69
N HIS A 106 10.91 -8.60 7.96
CA HIS A 106 10.42 -7.63 8.95
C HIS A 106 11.33 -6.39 9.07
N PHE A 107 12.64 -6.57 8.99
CA PHE A 107 13.59 -5.45 9.03
C PHE A 107 13.48 -4.56 7.79
N LEU A 108 13.03 -5.10 6.66
CA LEU A 108 12.82 -4.34 5.42
C LEU A 108 11.78 -3.23 5.61
N GLY A 109 10.62 -3.53 6.21
CA GLY A 109 9.55 -2.55 6.43
C GLY A 109 10.05 -1.33 7.21
N PHE A 110 10.73 -1.55 8.33
CA PHE A 110 11.32 -0.48 9.13
C PHE A 110 12.42 0.30 8.39
N SER A 111 13.29 -0.39 7.65
CA SER A 111 14.34 0.25 6.87
C SER A 111 13.78 1.18 5.79
N LEU A 112 12.74 0.74 5.08
CA LEU A 112 12.03 1.56 4.09
C LEU A 112 11.39 2.78 4.75
N MET A 113 10.78 2.62 5.93
CA MET A 113 10.20 3.74 6.67
C MET A 113 11.27 4.76 7.09
N CYS A 114 12.42 4.32 7.59
CA CYS A 114 13.55 5.20 7.89
C CYS A 114 14.04 5.95 6.64
N MET A 115 14.11 5.27 5.50
CA MET A 115 14.48 5.89 4.22
C MET A 115 13.47 6.94 3.78
N LEU A 116 12.17 6.67 3.90
CA LEU A 116 11.11 7.63 3.58
C LEU A 116 11.22 8.90 4.45
N ILE A 117 11.44 8.73 5.76
CA ILE A 117 11.63 9.83 6.71
C ILE A 117 12.89 10.64 6.34
N PHE A 118 14.00 9.97 6.07
CA PHE A 118 15.25 10.63 5.66
C PHE A 118 15.06 11.47 4.40
N LEU A 119 14.46 10.92 3.36
CA LEU A 119 14.18 11.63 2.11
C LEU A 119 13.19 12.79 2.32
N THR A 120 12.20 12.61 3.19
CA THR A 120 11.26 13.68 3.56
C THR A 120 12.00 14.85 4.22
N ILE A 121 12.87 14.60 5.19
CA ILE A 121 13.69 15.64 5.82
C ILE A 121 14.61 16.31 4.78
N LEU A 122 15.22 15.52 3.90
CA LEU A 122 16.15 16.02 2.89
C LEU A 122 15.47 16.99 1.91
N ILE A 123 14.25 16.68 1.44
CA ILE A 123 13.53 17.54 0.50
C ILE A 123 13.21 18.91 1.13
N PHE A 124 12.82 18.94 2.40
CA PHE A 124 12.61 20.19 3.12
C PHE A 124 13.92 20.95 3.39
N LYS A 125 15.02 20.24 3.65
CA LYS A 125 16.35 20.83 3.84
C LYS A 125 16.82 21.60 2.60
N ILE A 126 16.51 21.14 1.38
CA ILE A 126 16.84 21.85 0.13
C ILE A 126 16.31 23.28 0.13
N TYR A 127 15.22 23.54 0.83
CA TYR A 127 14.61 24.87 1.01
C TYR A 127 14.93 25.51 2.37
N GLY A 128 15.98 25.05 3.04
CA GLY A 128 16.49 25.64 4.26
C GLY A 128 15.67 25.35 5.53
N SER A 129 14.80 24.36 5.51
CA SER A 129 13.90 24.11 6.64
C SER A 129 13.88 22.64 7.12
N ILE A 130 14.92 22.26 7.83
CA ILE A 130 15.00 20.94 8.47
C ILE A 130 13.85 20.77 9.48
N GLU A 131 13.51 21.80 10.23
CA GLU A 131 12.46 21.77 11.27
C GLU A 131 11.10 21.36 10.69
N ASN A 132 10.73 21.93 9.54
CA ASN A 132 9.48 21.57 8.88
C ASN A 132 9.54 20.15 8.29
N GLY A 133 10.71 19.71 7.83
CA GLY A 133 10.96 18.33 7.43
C GLY A 133 10.75 17.34 8.59
N ILE A 134 11.25 17.64 9.77
CA ILE A 134 11.03 16.85 10.99
C ILE A 134 9.54 16.82 11.35
N ALA A 135 8.84 17.94 11.28
CA ALA A 135 7.42 17.99 11.60
C ALA A 135 6.58 17.14 10.64
N VAL A 136 6.83 17.21 9.32
CA VAL A 136 6.15 16.38 8.33
C VAL A 136 6.51 14.91 8.53
N SER A 137 7.79 14.59 8.76
CA SER A 137 8.24 13.23 9.05
C SER A 137 7.60 12.65 10.31
N ALA A 138 7.38 13.47 11.34
CA ALA A 138 6.67 13.03 12.55
C ALA A 138 5.22 12.62 12.23
N ILE A 139 4.52 13.39 11.41
CA ILE A 139 3.14 13.04 11.00
C ILE A 139 3.13 11.78 10.14
N VAL A 140 4.06 11.63 9.22
CA VAL A 140 4.19 10.42 8.38
C VAL A 140 4.48 9.20 9.26
N ALA A 141 5.40 9.31 10.22
CA ALA A 141 5.79 8.21 11.10
C ALA A 141 4.67 7.73 12.02
N ILE A 142 3.77 8.63 12.46
CA ILE A 142 2.62 8.26 13.30
C ILE A 142 1.36 7.94 12.49
N HIS A 143 1.41 8.04 11.16
CA HIS A 143 0.20 7.83 10.36
C HIS A 143 -0.21 6.35 10.36
N PRO A 144 -1.47 6.02 10.69
CA PRO A 144 -1.90 4.63 10.84
C PRO A 144 -1.66 3.78 9.59
N THR A 145 -1.84 4.35 8.39
CA THR A 145 -1.62 3.62 7.14
C THR A 145 -0.16 3.23 6.93
N PHE A 146 0.79 4.10 7.33
CA PHE A 146 2.22 3.77 7.23
C PHE A 146 2.64 2.76 8.30
N ILE A 147 2.10 2.86 9.52
CA ILE A 147 2.33 1.87 10.58
C ILE A 147 1.85 0.50 10.10
N PHE A 148 0.64 0.43 9.53
CA PHE A 148 0.10 -0.80 8.97
C PHE A 148 0.96 -1.36 7.83
N ALA A 149 1.35 -0.51 6.87
CA ALA A 149 2.16 -0.94 5.73
C ALA A 149 3.58 -1.36 6.14
N THR A 150 4.15 -0.74 7.18
CA THR A 150 5.48 -1.06 7.70
C THR A 150 5.48 -2.42 8.41
N GLY A 151 4.54 -2.67 9.30
CA GLY A 151 4.45 -3.93 10.05
C GLY A 151 4.19 -5.12 9.14
N ARG A 152 3.36 -4.95 8.14
CA ARG A 152 2.97 -6.00 7.19
C ARG A 152 3.84 -6.10 5.94
N VAL A 153 4.86 -5.27 5.84
CA VAL A 153 5.82 -5.20 4.71
C VAL A 153 5.13 -4.99 3.36
N PHE A 154 4.12 -4.13 3.34
CA PHE A 154 3.42 -3.81 2.11
C PHE A 154 4.22 -2.85 1.19
N PRO A 155 4.01 -2.90 -0.12
CA PRO A 155 4.76 -2.10 -1.10
C PRO A 155 4.47 -0.59 -1.03
N GLU A 156 3.48 -0.13 -0.28
CA GLU A 156 3.09 1.28 -0.20
C GLU A 156 4.21 2.19 0.30
N VAL A 157 5.05 1.70 1.21
CA VAL A 157 6.18 2.50 1.74
C VAL A 157 7.24 2.75 0.66
N ILE A 158 7.62 1.73 -0.12
CA ILE A 158 8.59 1.91 -1.20
C ILE A 158 8.00 2.76 -2.35
N VAL A 159 6.71 2.61 -2.63
CA VAL A 159 6.02 3.47 -3.60
C VAL A 159 6.01 4.93 -3.15
N ALA A 160 5.80 5.20 -1.86
CA ALA A 160 5.94 6.55 -1.29
C ALA A 160 7.38 7.09 -1.45
N ILE A 161 8.40 6.26 -1.24
CA ILE A 161 9.81 6.63 -1.49
C ILE A 161 10.01 7.06 -2.95
N PHE A 162 9.57 6.24 -3.92
CA PHE A 162 9.71 6.59 -5.34
C PHE A 162 8.91 7.84 -5.70
N THR A 163 7.77 8.08 -5.07
CA THR A 163 7.01 9.32 -5.26
C THR A 163 7.79 10.54 -4.76
N VAL A 164 8.50 10.43 -3.62
CA VAL A 164 9.40 11.50 -3.14
C VAL A 164 10.57 11.69 -4.11
N VAL A 165 11.14 10.62 -4.66
CA VAL A 165 12.20 10.72 -5.68
C VAL A 165 11.69 11.40 -6.96
N MET A 166 10.44 11.18 -7.37
CA MET A 166 9.83 11.96 -8.47
C MET A 166 9.81 13.46 -8.18
N ILE A 167 9.50 13.86 -6.94
CA ILE A 167 9.55 15.28 -6.53
C ILE A 167 10.98 15.80 -6.66
N PHE A 168 11.99 15.08 -6.20
CA PHE A 168 13.39 15.45 -6.41
C PHE A 168 13.72 15.61 -7.90
N GLY A 169 13.21 14.70 -8.75
CA GLY A 169 13.34 14.82 -10.20
C GLY A 169 12.79 16.14 -10.72
N LEU A 170 11.56 16.52 -10.36
CA LEU A 170 10.97 17.79 -10.77
C LEU A 170 11.75 18.99 -10.24
N LEU A 171 12.29 18.93 -9.02
CA LEU A 171 13.11 20.00 -8.43
C LEU A 171 14.42 20.24 -9.19
N ILE A 172 14.96 19.26 -9.88
CA ILE A 172 16.18 19.42 -10.69
C ILE A 172 15.96 20.50 -11.75
N TYR A 173 14.83 20.47 -12.45
CA TYR A 173 14.52 21.51 -13.44
C TYR A 173 14.33 22.89 -12.78
N GLU A 174 13.63 22.95 -11.66
CA GLU A 174 13.38 24.21 -10.94
C GLU A 174 14.68 24.87 -10.45
N LYS A 175 15.69 24.06 -10.10
CA LYS A 175 17.02 24.57 -9.68
C LYS A 175 17.94 24.84 -10.86
N TRP A 176 17.87 24.04 -11.90
CA TRP A 176 18.72 24.12 -13.09
C TRP A 176 17.86 24.34 -14.35
N GLN A 177 17.37 25.55 -14.55
CA GLN A 177 16.53 25.92 -15.68
C GLN A 177 17.29 25.86 -17.04
N SER A 178 17.94 24.73 -17.29
CA SER A 178 18.73 24.39 -18.47
C SER A 178 18.13 23.20 -19.22
N TRP A 179 18.55 22.96 -20.46
CA TRP A 179 18.12 21.76 -21.19
C TRP A 179 18.58 20.47 -20.51
N ASN A 180 19.75 20.48 -19.87
CA ASN A 180 20.19 19.35 -19.04
C ASN A 180 19.26 19.14 -17.84
N GLY A 181 18.78 20.23 -17.23
CA GLY A 181 17.78 20.17 -16.16
C GLY A 181 16.46 19.59 -16.63
N VAL A 182 15.97 19.97 -17.82
CA VAL A 182 14.78 19.38 -18.45
C VAL A 182 14.94 17.87 -18.64
N LEU A 183 16.05 17.45 -19.22
CA LEU A 183 16.31 16.04 -19.51
C LEU A 183 16.47 15.23 -18.22
N SER A 184 17.30 15.67 -17.29
CA SER A 184 17.54 14.98 -16.02
C SER A 184 16.26 14.86 -15.19
N SER A 185 15.46 15.93 -15.11
CA SER A 185 14.16 15.91 -14.41
C SER A 185 13.22 14.87 -15.02
N SER A 186 13.12 14.84 -16.35
CA SER A 186 12.24 13.91 -17.06
C SER A 186 12.67 12.45 -16.88
N ILE A 187 13.97 12.17 -16.96
CA ILE A 187 14.52 10.82 -16.79
C ILE A 187 14.32 10.32 -15.36
N ILE A 188 14.71 11.11 -14.34
CA ILE A 188 14.63 10.69 -12.94
C ILE A 188 13.17 10.48 -12.54
N SER A 189 12.28 11.39 -12.89
CA SER A 189 10.86 11.25 -12.58
C SER A 189 10.23 10.08 -13.36
N GLY A 190 10.64 9.86 -14.60
CA GLY A 190 10.17 8.75 -15.42
C GLY A 190 10.65 7.39 -14.89
N LEU A 191 11.92 7.26 -14.52
CA LEU A 191 12.45 6.04 -13.90
C LEU A 191 11.76 5.74 -12.57
N SER A 192 11.53 6.75 -11.74
CA SER A 192 10.78 6.57 -10.49
C SER A 192 9.36 6.07 -10.75
N MET A 193 8.68 6.59 -11.77
CA MET A 193 7.38 6.07 -12.18
C MET A 193 7.48 4.62 -12.68
N GLY A 194 8.52 4.28 -13.45
CA GLY A 194 8.77 2.92 -13.89
C GLY A 194 8.93 1.94 -12.74
N LEU A 195 9.63 2.35 -11.67
CA LEU A 195 9.78 1.56 -10.45
C LEU A 195 8.46 1.41 -9.68
N ILE A 196 7.63 2.47 -9.63
CA ILE A 196 6.29 2.37 -9.04
C ILE A 196 5.43 1.36 -9.81
N LEU A 197 5.44 1.43 -11.14
CA LEU A 197 4.68 0.50 -11.99
C LEU A 197 5.20 -0.93 -11.82
N PHE A 198 6.52 -1.12 -11.82
CA PHE A 198 7.15 -2.41 -11.59
C PHE A 198 6.69 -3.05 -10.28
N VAL A 199 6.80 -2.31 -9.16
CA VAL A 199 6.37 -2.80 -7.84
C VAL A 199 4.89 -3.17 -7.80
N LYS A 200 4.05 -2.48 -8.56
CA LYS A 200 2.61 -2.75 -8.65
C LYS A 200 2.23 -3.81 -9.70
N GLY A 201 3.20 -4.54 -10.24
CA GLY A 201 2.95 -5.58 -11.25
C GLY A 201 2.44 -5.05 -12.59
N ILE A 202 2.69 -3.77 -12.87
CA ILE A 202 2.27 -3.10 -14.11
C ILE A 202 3.50 -2.93 -15.01
N ASN A 203 3.32 -3.12 -16.31
CA ASN A 203 4.41 -2.97 -17.28
C ASN A 203 5.13 -1.62 -17.11
N PRO A 204 6.42 -1.62 -16.69
CA PRO A 204 7.16 -0.40 -16.38
C PRO A 204 7.41 0.51 -17.60
N TRP A 205 7.33 0.00 -18.82
CA TRP A 205 7.51 0.78 -20.05
C TRP A 205 6.46 1.89 -20.22
N TYR A 206 5.32 1.81 -19.54
CA TYR A 206 4.36 2.92 -19.51
C TYR A 206 4.92 4.19 -18.86
N CYS A 207 6.03 4.11 -18.14
CA CYS A 207 6.75 5.27 -17.63
C CYS A 207 7.22 6.22 -18.75
N LEU A 208 7.43 5.71 -19.98
CA LEU A 208 7.81 6.53 -21.12
C LEU A 208 6.77 7.60 -21.45
N VAL A 209 5.49 7.32 -21.21
CA VAL A 209 4.41 8.31 -21.38
C VAL A 209 4.60 9.46 -20.37
N VAL A 210 4.80 9.13 -19.09
CA VAL A 210 5.02 10.13 -18.03
C VAL A 210 6.30 10.91 -18.27
N THR A 211 7.39 10.23 -18.65
CA THR A 211 8.66 10.86 -19.03
C THR A 211 8.45 11.88 -20.14
N SER A 212 7.71 11.49 -21.20
CA SER A 212 7.42 12.36 -22.34
C SER A 212 6.56 13.56 -21.95
N LEU A 213 5.56 13.39 -21.10
CA LEU A 213 4.73 14.47 -20.59
C LEU A 213 5.54 15.47 -19.77
N ILE A 214 6.41 15.03 -18.88
CA ILE A 214 7.29 15.88 -18.08
C ILE A 214 8.28 16.62 -18.99
N LEU A 215 8.86 15.92 -19.98
CA LEU A 215 9.76 16.50 -20.96
C LEU A 215 9.08 17.63 -21.74
N LEU A 216 7.86 17.41 -22.24
CA LEU A 216 7.08 18.40 -22.96
C LEU A 216 6.72 19.60 -22.06
N TRP A 217 6.31 19.33 -20.82
CA TRP A 217 5.93 20.34 -19.84
C TRP A 217 7.09 21.29 -19.53
N HIS A 218 8.25 20.75 -19.15
CA HIS A 218 9.44 21.55 -18.87
C HIS A 218 10.01 22.23 -20.12
N SER A 219 9.96 21.56 -21.29
CA SER A 219 10.41 22.17 -22.55
C SER A 219 9.52 23.34 -22.93
N ALA A 220 8.22 23.27 -22.75
CA ALA A 220 7.30 24.37 -23.03
C ALA A 220 7.58 25.59 -22.15
N ASP A 221 7.83 25.39 -20.85
CA ASP A 221 8.24 26.47 -19.94
C ASP A 221 9.61 27.04 -20.34
N LYS A 222 10.61 26.19 -20.63
CA LYS A 222 11.96 26.61 -21.03
C LYS A 222 11.97 27.42 -22.30
N MET A 223 11.12 27.07 -23.27
CA MET A 223 10.98 27.82 -24.53
C MET A 223 10.14 29.09 -24.40
N GLY A 224 9.58 29.36 -23.22
CA GLY A 224 8.65 30.48 -23.01
C GLY A 224 7.33 30.32 -23.77
N LYS A 225 7.08 29.13 -24.34
CA LYS A 225 5.82 28.80 -24.98
C LYS A 225 4.81 28.35 -23.95
N TRP A 226 3.57 28.79 -24.07
CA TRP A 226 2.50 28.44 -23.15
C TRP A 226 2.77 28.85 -21.70
N TYR A 227 3.53 29.91 -21.50
CA TYR A 227 3.95 30.44 -20.19
C TYR A 227 2.80 30.58 -19.19
N GLU A 228 1.63 31.05 -19.64
CA GLU A 228 0.45 31.17 -18.78
C GLU A 228 -0.10 29.82 -18.31
N PHE A 229 0.03 28.78 -19.14
CA PHE A 229 -0.46 27.45 -18.84
C PHE A 229 0.50 26.66 -17.94
N THR A 230 1.79 26.67 -18.25
CA THR A 230 2.82 25.93 -17.51
C THR A 230 3.03 26.46 -16.10
N ARG A 231 2.58 27.66 -15.79
CA ARG A 231 2.64 28.29 -14.46
C ARG A 231 1.28 28.36 -13.74
N SER A 232 0.27 27.71 -14.30
CA SER A 232 -1.08 27.68 -13.72
C SER A 232 -1.37 26.32 -13.05
N PRO A 233 -1.33 26.22 -11.71
CA PRO A 233 -1.69 24.98 -11.02
C PRO A 233 -3.09 24.44 -11.38
N PRO A 234 -4.14 25.28 -11.53
CA PRO A 234 -5.45 24.79 -11.97
C PRO A 234 -5.43 24.16 -13.36
N PHE A 235 -4.62 24.69 -14.28
CA PHE A 235 -4.46 24.09 -15.60
C PHE A 235 -3.68 22.76 -15.50
N ALA A 236 -2.59 22.74 -14.76
CA ALA A 236 -1.78 21.53 -14.54
C ALA A 236 -2.61 20.38 -13.94
N ILE A 237 -3.45 20.67 -12.94
CA ILE A 237 -4.36 19.69 -12.34
C ILE A 237 -5.33 19.12 -13.40
N LYS A 238 -6.02 19.99 -14.14
CA LYS A 238 -6.98 19.55 -15.17
C LYS A 238 -6.28 18.77 -16.29
N PHE A 239 -5.14 19.26 -16.76
CA PHE A 239 -4.37 18.60 -17.81
C PHE A 239 -3.82 17.26 -17.34
N GLY A 240 -3.24 17.19 -16.13
CA GLY A 240 -2.75 15.96 -15.53
C GLY A 240 -3.84 14.90 -15.36
N SER A 241 -4.97 15.26 -14.77
CA SER A 241 -6.08 14.33 -14.59
C SER A 241 -6.66 13.84 -15.92
N LEU A 242 -6.92 14.74 -16.87
CA LEU A 242 -7.53 14.38 -18.14
C LEU A 242 -6.59 13.53 -19.01
N SER A 243 -5.31 13.91 -19.12
CA SER A 243 -4.34 13.15 -19.90
C SER A 243 -4.10 11.75 -19.33
N THR A 244 -4.05 11.63 -18.00
CA THR A 244 -3.91 10.33 -17.33
C THR A 244 -5.13 9.46 -17.55
N LEU A 245 -6.33 10.01 -17.40
CA LEU A 245 -7.57 9.28 -17.61
C LEU A 245 -7.67 8.76 -19.05
N ILE A 246 -7.41 9.62 -20.03
CA ILE A 246 -7.41 9.21 -21.45
C ILE A 246 -6.33 8.15 -21.71
N GLY A 247 -5.11 8.37 -21.20
CA GLY A 247 -4.01 7.42 -21.37
C GLY A 247 -4.33 6.04 -20.79
N LEU A 248 -4.90 5.97 -19.59
CA LEU A 248 -5.25 4.71 -18.94
C LEU A 248 -6.43 4.00 -19.64
N PHE A 249 -7.41 4.74 -20.13
CA PHE A 249 -8.46 4.13 -20.99
C PHE A 249 -7.87 3.58 -22.28
N LEU A 250 -6.95 4.26 -22.93
CA LEU A 250 -6.27 3.74 -24.12
C LEU A 250 -5.48 2.47 -23.79
N VAL A 251 -4.74 2.46 -22.68
CA VAL A 251 -4.05 1.25 -22.20
C VAL A 251 -5.05 0.12 -21.99
N GLY A 252 -6.18 0.36 -21.32
CA GLY A 252 -7.21 -0.65 -21.11
C GLY A 252 -7.81 -1.20 -22.41
N ILE A 253 -7.99 -0.34 -23.42
CA ILE A 253 -8.54 -0.77 -24.74
C ILE A 253 -7.53 -1.63 -25.51
N ILE A 254 -6.22 -1.30 -25.46
CA ILE A 254 -5.19 -2.02 -26.20
C ILE A 254 -4.65 -3.23 -25.44
N SER A 255 -4.89 -3.35 -24.14
CA SER A 255 -4.45 -4.48 -23.34
C SER A 255 -5.21 -5.74 -23.73
N ASP A 256 -4.50 -6.82 -23.93
CA ASP A 256 -5.08 -8.14 -24.26
C ASP A 256 -5.06 -9.10 -23.06
N SER A 257 -4.45 -8.70 -21.95
CA SER A 257 -4.37 -9.49 -20.72
C SER A 257 -4.16 -8.61 -19.48
N GLY A 258 -4.27 -9.23 -18.30
CA GLY A 258 -3.99 -8.62 -17.00
C GLY A 258 -5.08 -7.67 -16.49
N THR A 259 -4.79 -6.98 -15.40
CA THR A 259 -5.77 -6.14 -14.68
C THR A 259 -6.42 -5.06 -15.55
N PHE A 260 -5.72 -4.50 -16.53
CA PHE A 260 -6.27 -3.47 -17.40
C PHE A 260 -7.17 -4.02 -18.52
N TYR A 261 -7.10 -5.31 -18.84
CA TYR A 261 -8.02 -5.96 -19.78
C TYR A 261 -9.48 -5.82 -19.35
N ILE A 262 -9.73 -5.74 -18.05
CA ILE A 262 -11.06 -5.57 -17.47
C ILE A 262 -11.80 -4.32 -17.98
N VAL A 263 -11.09 -3.30 -18.39
CA VAL A 263 -11.68 -2.03 -18.91
C VAL A 263 -12.51 -2.29 -20.15
N LYS A 264 -12.06 -3.20 -21.03
CA LYS A 264 -12.81 -3.56 -22.26
C LYS A 264 -13.72 -4.77 -22.06
N SER A 265 -13.31 -5.75 -21.28
CA SER A 265 -14.11 -6.98 -21.07
C SER A 265 -15.30 -6.76 -20.15
N GLU A 266 -15.21 -5.88 -19.15
CA GLU A 266 -16.23 -5.61 -18.14
C GLU A 266 -16.56 -4.11 -18.03
N THR A 267 -16.72 -3.43 -19.16
CA THR A 267 -16.82 -1.96 -19.25
C THR A 267 -17.86 -1.35 -18.32
N LEU A 268 -19.05 -1.94 -18.20
CA LEU A 268 -20.13 -1.39 -17.34
C LEU A 268 -19.77 -1.51 -15.85
N ARG A 269 -19.27 -2.67 -15.45
CA ARG A 269 -18.83 -2.92 -14.07
C ARG A 269 -17.65 -2.02 -13.71
N PHE A 270 -16.67 -1.92 -14.59
CA PHE A 270 -15.53 -1.01 -14.42
C PHE A 270 -15.98 0.46 -14.32
N THR A 271 -16.89 0.93 -15.15
CA THR A 271 -17.35 2.33 -15.10
C THR A 271 -18.07 2.62 -13.79
N SER A 272 -18.89 1.70 -13.27
CA SER A 272 -19.52 1.85 -11.96
C SER A 272 -18.48 1.84 -10.83
N ALA A 273 -17.48 0.96 -10.89
CA ALA A 273 -16.36 0.93 -9.96
C ALA A 273 -15.57 2.24 -9.98
N LEU A 274 -15.30 2.80 -11.16
CA LEU A 274 -14.58 4.08 -11.32
C LEU A 274 -15.32 5.24 -10.64
N LEU A 275 -16.65 5.27 -10.75
CA LEU A 275 -17.46 6.28 -10.07
C LEU A 275 -17.38 6.13 -8.55
N VAL A 276 -17.54 4.90 -8.03
CA VAL A 276 -17.48 4.63 -6.58
C VAL A 276 -16.07 4.88 -6.03
N ALA A 277 -15.02 4.44 -6.74
CA ALA A 277 -13.63 4.71 -6.36
C ALA A 277 -13.31 6.21 -6.32
N SER A 278 -13.91 6.99 -7.24
CA SER A 278 -13.74 8.45 -7.21
C SER A 278 -14.38 9.08 -5.96
N ILE A 279 -15.54 8.61 -5.55
CA ILE A 279 -16.23 9.09 -4.33
C ILE A 279 -15.42 8.66 -3.09
N ASP A 280 -14.98 7.40 -3.04
CA ASP A 280 -14.21 6.84 -1.95
C ASP A 280 -12.88 7.61 -1.74
N VAL A 281 -12.14 7.87 -2.81
CA VAL A 281 -10.90 8.66 -2.75
C VAL A 281 -11.17 10.09 -2.25
N ILE A 282 -12.28 10.73 -2.65
CA ILE A 282 -12.65 12.06 -2.13
C ILE A 282 -12.94 12.00 -0.63
N LEU A 283 -13.65 10.97 -0.16
CA LEU A 283 -13.92 10.78 1.28
C LEU A 283 -12.63 10.51 2.05
N ILE A 284 -11.73 9.69 1.51
CA ILE A 284 -10.43 9.42 2.13
C ILE A 284 -9.59 10.69 2.17
N TYR A 285 -9.53 11.49 1.11
CA TYR A 285 -8.87 12.79 1.16
C TYR A 285 -9.49 13.72 2.21
N GLY A 286 -10.80 13.64 2.42
CA GLY A 286 -11.47 14.33 3.52
C GLY A 286 -10.95 13.90 4.89
N LEU A 287 -10.79 12.59 5.12
CA LEU A 287 -10.22 12.04 6.36
C LEU A 287 -8.75 12.41 6.53
N PHE A 288 -7.93 12.24 5.49
CA PHE A 288 -6.54 12.73 5.50
C PHE A 288 -6.48 14.24 5.68
N GLY A 289 -7.43 14.97 5.09
CA GLY A 289 -7.58 16.39 5.26
C GLY A 289 -7.76 16.80 6.73
N MET A 290 -8.41 15.99 7.55
CA MET A 290 -8.51 16.23 9.00
C MET A 290 -7.14 16.16 9.68
N ILE A 291 -6.28 15.24 9.27
CA ILE A 291 -4.89 15.12 9.75
C ILE A 291 -4.05 16.30 9.27
N LEU A 292 -4.25 16.72 8.02
CA LEU A 292 -3.55 17.86 7.42
C LEU A 292 -4.19 19.22 7.77
N TRP A 293 -5.32 19.21 8.46
CA TRP A 293 -6.14 20.40 8.74
C TRP A 293 -5.35 21.62 9.23
N PRO A 294 -4.39 21.49 10.15
CA PRO A 294 -3.59 22.64 10.60
C PRO A 294 -2.78 23.30 9.47
N PHE A 295 -2.48 22.56 8.40
CA PHE A 295 -1.63 22.98 7.28
C PHE A 295 -2.42 23.40 6.05
N ILE A 296 -3.67 22.95 5.91
CA ILE A 296 -4.50 23.10 4.69
C ILE A 296 -4.82 24.55 4.34
N GLY A 297 -4.78 25.48 5.31
CA GLY A 297 -5.18 26.86 5.12
C GLY A 297 -4.52 27.53 3.89
N ASN A 298 -3.30 27.15 3.58
CA ASN A 298 -2.55 27.67 2.45
C ASN A 298 -2.97 27.08 1.08
N LEU A 299 -3.58 25.89 1.06
CA LEU A 299 -3.98 25.25 -0.21
C LEU A 299 -4.99 26.08 -1.01
N ARG A 300 -5.83 26.89 -0.35
CA ARG A 300 -6.77 27.80 -1.01
C ARG A 300 -6.07 28.79 -1.96
N LYS A 301 -4.80 29.08 -1.71
CA LYS A 301 -4.01 30.03 -2.49
C LYS A 301 -3.49 29.46 -3.80
N ILE A 302 -3.55 28.12 -3.96
CA ILE A 302 -3.10 27.41 -5.19
C ILE A 302 -3.78 27.97 -6.46
N TRP A 303 -5.02 28.43 -6.33
CA TRP A 303 -5.78 28.99 -7.45
C TRP A 303 -5.27 30.36 -7.92
N LYS A 304 -4.53 31.07 -7.06
CA LYS A 304 -4.02 32.42 -7.33
C LYS A 304 -2.53 32.47 -7.66
N ILE A 305 -1.79 31.43 -7.28
CA ILE A 305 -0.35 31.35 -7.48
C ILE A 305 -0.05 31.12 -8.97
N ARG A 306 0.98 31.79 -9.47
CA ARG A 306 1.55 31.60 -10.81
C ARG A 306 3.00 31.17 -10.63
N SER A 307 3.24 29.87 -10.58
CA SER A 307 4.56 29.27 -10.39
C SER A 307 4.62 27.95 -11.15
N HIS A 308 5.66 27.78 -11.96
CA HIS A 308 5.91 26.53 -12.68
C HIS A 308 6.12 25.38 -11.70
N GLU A 309 6.89 25.60 -10.64
CA GLU A 309 7.14 24.62 -9.58
C GLU A 309 5.83 24.09 -8.97
N ILE A 310 4.97 24.99 -8.49
CA ILE A 310 3.69 24.60 -7.88
C ILE A 310 2.77 23.92 -8.91
N ALA A 311 2.77 24.39 -10.15
CA ALA A 311 1.99 23.78 -11.21
C ALA A 311 2.49 22.34 -11.53
N SER A 312 3.81 22.14 -11.59
CA SER A 312 4.40 20.82 -11.85
C SER A 312 4.05 19.81 -10.74
N PHE A 313 4.17 20.22 -9.48
CA PHE A 313 3.79 19.34 -8.35
C PHE A 313 2.29 19.08 -8.29
N ALA A 314 1.47 20.09 -8.49
CA ALA A 314 0.02 19.92 -8.51
C ALA A 314 -0.43 19.01 -9.67
N GLY A 315 0.21 19.15 -10.82
CA GLY A 315 0.05 18.27 -11.97
C GLY A 315 0.43 16.81 -11.64
N LEU A 316 1.60 16.60 -11.04
CA LEU A 316 2.05 15.27 -10.61
C LEU A 316 1.06 14.63 -9.63
N ILE A 317 0.66 15.35 -8.59
CA ILE A 317 -0.33 14.85 -7.61
C ILE A 317 -1.64 14.47 -8.30
N SER A 318 -2.09 15.27 -9.26
CA SER A 318 -3.33 14.97 -10.00
C SER A 318 -3.20 13.75 -10.92
N VAL A 319 -2.05 13.57 -11.57
CA VAL A 319 -1.72 12.36 -12.35
C VAL A 319 -1.78 11.12 -11.46
N LEU A 320 -1.06 11.14 -10.35
CA LEU A 320 -1.03 10.01 -9.41
C LEU A 320 -2.39 9.74 -8.79
N THR A 321 -3.14 10.76 -8.38
CA THR A 321 -4.50 10.60 -7.85
C THR A 321 -5.42 9.93 -8.86
N THR A 322 -5.39 10.40 -10.12
CA THR A 322 -6.22 9.81 -11.18
C THR A 322 -5.81 8.37 -11.49
N ALA A 323 -4.50 8.10 -11.50
CA ALA A 323 -4.00 6.74 -11.69
C ALA A 323 -4.42 5.81 -10.54
N ILE A 324 -4.38 6.27 -9.29
CA ILE A 324 -4.84 5.49 -8.12
C ILE A 324 -6.33 5.19 -8.22
N ILE A 325 -7.17 6.18 -8.54
CA ILE A 325 -8.61 5.98 -8.71
C ILE A 325 -8.88 4.92 -9.79
N PHE A 326 -8.20 5.04 -10.92
CA PHE A 326 -8.36 4.10 -12.03
C PHE A 326 -7.90 2.69 -11.64
N TYR A 327 -6.75 2.59 -10.96
CA TYR A 327 -6.21 1.32 -10.47
C TYR A 327 -7.15 0.64 -9.47
N ILE A 328 -7.67 1.38 -8.49
CA ILE A 328 -8.65 0.86 -7.52
C ILE A 328 -9.89 0.32 -8.24
N ALA A 329 -10.42 1.07 -9.20
CA ALA A 329 -11.59 0.64 -9.97
C ALA A 329 -11.30 -0.64 -10.79
N ALA A 330 -10.13 -0.70 -11.42
CA ALA A 330 -9.71 -1.87 -12.17
C ALA A 330 -9.51 -3.09 -11.25
N LEU A 331 -8.87 -2.89 -10.10
CA LEU A 331 -8.66 -3.94 -9.11
C LEU A 331 -9.99 -4.49 -8.59
N TRP A 332 -10.91 -3.65 -8.15
CA TRP A 332 -12.23 -4.10 -7.68
C TRP A 332 -13.00 -4.89 -8.74
N THR A 333 -12.97 -4.43 -9.99
CA THR A 333 -13.64 -5.13 -11.07
C THR A 333 -12.97 -6.47 -11.37
N TYR A 334 -11.64 -6.49 -11.38
CA TYR A 334 -10.83 -7.69 -11.61
C TYR A 334 -11.08 -8.74 -10.51
N GLU A 335 -10.92 -8.35 -9.25
CA GLU A 335 -11.12 -9.23 -8.11
C GLU A 335 -12.55 -9.77 -8.03
N SER A 336 -13.57 -8.93 -8.33
CA SER A 336 -14.96 -9.38 -8.35
C SER A 336 -15.21 -10.48 -9.38
N LYS A 337 -14.41 -10.53 -10.45
CA LYS A 337 -14.49 -11.57 -11.47
C LYS A 337 -13.63 -12.77 -11.13
N LEU A 338 -12.43 -12.54 -10.63
CA LEU A 338 -11.50 -13.59 -10.27
C LEU A 338 -12.06 -14.52 -9.19
N TRP A 339 -12.71 -13.94 -8.19
CA TRP A 339 -13.22 -14.65 -7.01
C TRP A 339 -14.72 -14.93 -7.06
N ASN A 340 -15.40 -14.57 -8.16
CA ASN A 340 -16.85 -14.63 -8.29
C ASN A 340 -17.58 -13.95 -7.10
N ALA A 341 -16.97 -12.89 -6.57
CA ALA A 341 -17.47 -12.18 -5.39
C ALA A 341 -18.71 -11.36 -5.72
N ASP A 342 -19.58 -11.23 -4.74
CA ASP A 342 -20.84 -10.50 -4.85
C ASP A 342 -20.62 -9.03 -5.21
N TRP A 343 -20.96 -8.67 -6.44
CA TRP A 343 -20.99 -7.30 -6.88
C TRP A 343 -22.32 -6.64 -6.53
N PRO A 344 -22.39 -5.44 -5.93
CA PRO A 344 -21.29 -4.48 -5.70
C PRO A 344 -20.64 -4.55 -4.31
N TRP A 345 -20.99 -5.50 -3.46
CA TRP A 345 -20.57 -5.60 -2.06
C TRP A 345 -19.06 -5.75 -1.90
N MET A 346 -18.41 -6.35 -2.88
CA MET A 346 -16.97 -6.50 -2.91
C MET A 346 -16.20 -5.16 -2.77
N MET A 347 -16.73 -4.06 -3.33
CA MET A 347 -16.13 -2.74 -3.17
C MET A 347 -16.04 -2.31 -1.70
N TRP A 348 -16.92 -2.85 -0.88
CA TRP A 348 -16.96 -2.56 0.55
C TRP A 348 -15.98 -3.42 1.36
N THR A 349 -15.84 -4.68 1.00
CA THR A 349 -14.91 -5.61 1.65
C THR A 349 -13.45 -5.33 1.28
N MET A 350 -13.19 -4.85 0.06
CA MET A 350 -11.87 -4.43 -0.41
C MET A 350 -11.48 -2.99 0.00
N GLY A 351 -12.22 -2.39 0.92
CA GLY A 351 -12.16 -0.97 1.29
C GLY A 351 -10.87 -0.43 1.89
N ASN A 352 -9.73 -1.08 1.66
CA ASN A 352 -8.42 -0.68 2.20
C ASN A 352 -7.72 0.40 1.36
N ASN A 353 -8.48 1.32 0.77
CA ASN A 353 -7.97 2.29 -0.22
C ASN A 353 -7.11 3.40 0.40
N GLY A 354 -7.16 3.58 1.71
CA GLY A 354 -6.34 4.54 2.44
C GLY A 354 -4.84 4.28 2.25
N ARG A 355 -4.41 3.03 2.13
CA ARG A 355 -3.02 2.66 1.89
C ARG A 355 -2.51 3.16 0.54
N TYR A 356 -3.30 3.09 -0.52
CA TYR A 356 -2.90 3.54 -1.86
C TYR A 356 -2.70 5.04 -1.97
N ILE A 357 -3.42 5.83 -1.16
CA ILE A 357 -3.34 7.30 -1.17
C ILE A 357 -2.22 7.82 -0.28
N SER A 358 -1.76 7.02 0.69
CA SER A 358 -0.72 7.42 1.65
C SER A 358 0.58 7.90 0.97
N MET A 359 0.92 7.33 -0.20
CA MET A 359 2.07 7.76 -0.99
C MET A 359 2.05 9.24 -1.38
N LEU A 360 0.88 9.88 -1.43
CA LEU A 360 0.71 11.29 -1.78
C LEU A 360 0.86 12.23 -0.58
N MET A 361 0.97 11.72 0.63
CA MET A 361 1.03 12.54 1.84
C MET A 361 2.23 13.49 1.83
N VAL A 362 3.45 12.98 1.59
CA VAL A 362 4.66 13.80 1.53
C VAL A 362 4.59 14.83 0.40
N PRO A 363 4.22 14.47 -0.85
CA PRO A 363 3.99 15.44 -1.92
C PRO A 363 3.01 16.55 -1.56
N ILE A 364 1.88 16.22 -0.94
CA ILE A 364 0.87 17.22 -0.56
C ILE A 364 1.41 18.17 0.50
N PHE A 365 2.05 17.67 1.56
CA PHE A 365 2.71 18.51 2.56
C PHE A 365 3.76 19.43 1.95
N PHE A 366 4.54 18.90 1.01
CA PHE A 366 5.58 19.68 0.37
C PHE A 366 4.98 20.83 -0.48
N VAL A 367 3.92 20.58 -1.23
CA VAL A 367 3.19 21.62 -1.97
C VAL A 367 2.63 22.67 -1.03
N ILE A 368 1.99 22.27 0.07
CA ILE A 368 1.45 23.19 1.09
C ILE A 368 2.57 24.08 1.65
N TYR A 369 3.72 23.48 1.96
CA TYR A 369 4.88 24.20 2.47
C TYR A 369 5.41 25.22 1.43
N ARG A 370 5.53 24.83 0.17
CA ARG A 370 6.00 25.74 -0.90
C ARG A 370 5.02 26.88 -1.14
N ILE A 371 3.72 26.62 -1.12
CA ILE A 371 2.69 27.66 -1.18
C ILE A 371 2.84 28.63 -0.01
N HIS A 372 3.06 28.09 1.20
CA HIS A 372 3.29 28.91 2.39
C HIS A 372 4.52 29.82 2.23
N GLN A 373 5.64 29.29 1.73
CA GLN A 373 6.86 30.08 1.49
C GLN A 373 6.68 31.22 0.48
N ILE A 374 5.90 31.00 -0.58
CA ILE A 374 5.67 31.99 -1.63
C ILE A 374 4.75 33.12 -1.14
N ASP A 375 3.76 32.79 -0.31
CA ASP A 375 2.68 33.71 0.08
C ASP A 375 2.87 34.32 1.47
N SER A 376 3.72 33.74 2.34
CA SER A 376 3.85 34.29 3.69
C SER A 376 4.72 35.53 3.72
N THR A 377 4.22 36.55 4.42
CA THR A 377 5.04 37.64 4.96
C THR A 377 6.12 37.04 5.87
N ALA A 378 7.35 37.52 5.72
CA ALA A 378 8.49 37.05 6.50
C ALA A 378 8.16 36.94 8.00
N GLY A 379 8.32 35.75 8.57
CA GLY A 379 8.18 35.49 10.01
C GLY A 379 6.97 34.66 10.45
N THR A 380 6.03 34.28 9.55
CA THR A 380 4.96 33.36 9.94
C THR A 380 5.44 31.90 9.89
N PRO A 381 5.36 31.11 10.99
CA PRO A 381 5.79 29.72 10.99
C PRO A 381 4.85 28.84 10.12
N PHE A 382 5.42 27.87 9.41
CA PHE A 382 4.64 26.86 8.67
C PHE A 382 3.90 25.92 9.61
N THR A 383 4.57 25.48 10.67
CA THR A 383 3.97 24.60 11.67
C THR A 383 2.93 25.35 12.49
N PRO A 384 1.75 24.75 12.70
CA PRO A 384 0.70 25.38 13.49
C PRO A 384 1.13 25.57 14.95
N LYS A 385 0.49 26.53 15.63
CA LYS A 385 0.70 26.70 17.07
C LYS A 385 0.21 25.44 17.83
N GLU A 386 1.02 24.97 18.76
CA GLU A 386 0.76 23.73 19.53
C GLU A 386 -0.61 23.66 20.21
N LYS A 387 -1.11 24.81 20.66
CA LYS A 387 -2.42 24.92 21.33
C LYS A 387 -3.58 25.24 20.38
N SER A 388 -3.37 25.11 19.05
CA SER A 388 -4.48 25.31 18.12
C SER A 388 -5.48 24.16 18.26
N LYS A 389 -6.79 24.48 18.31
CA LYS A 389 -7.85 23.47 18.42
C LYS A 389 -7.76 22.40 17.33
N SER A 390 -7.36 22.80 16.12
CA SER A 390 -7.16 21.90 14.97
C SER A 390 -5.99 20.94 15.17
N MET A 391 -4.90 21.38 15.79
CA MET A 391 -3.76 20.53 16.11
C MET A 391 -4.11 19.49 17.16
N ILE A 392 -4.79 19.93 18.23
CA ILE A 392 -5.25 19.02 19.30
C ILE A 392 -6.21 17.98 18.71
N LEU A 393 -7.17 18.39 17.88
CA LEU A 393 -8.10 17.48 17.23
C LEU A 393 -7.37 16.46 16.33
N GLY A 394 -6.40 16.90 15.51
CA GLY A 394 -5.59 16.02 14.67
C GLY A 394 -4.85 14.98 15.50
N ILE A 395 -4.17 15.38 16.56
CA ILE A 395 -3.44 14.45 17.45
C ILE A 395 -4.40 13.50 18.15
N CYS A 396 -5.54 13.98 18.67
CA CYS A 396 -6.53 13.15 19.35
C CYS A 396 -7.18 12.11 18.42
N LEU A 397 -7.20 12.32 17.12
CA LEU A 397 -7.69 11.37 16.14
C LEU A 397 -6.59 10.40 15.66
N ILE A 398 -5.42 10.92 15.34
CA ILE A 398 -4.32 10.12 14.77
C ILE A 398 -3.78 9.12 15.80
N ILE A 399 -3.45 9.55 17.00
CA ILE A 399 -2.78 8.68 17.99
C ILE A 399 -3.62 7.45 18.34
N PRO A 400 -4.92 7.56 18.66
CA PRO A 400 -5.74 6.37 18.91
C PRO A 400 -5.85 5.44 17.70
N LEU A 401 -5.99 6.00 16.48
CA LEU A 401 -6.03 5.19 15.25
C LEU A 401 -4.71 4.50 15.00
N SER A 402 -3.58 5.15 15.24
CA SER A 402 -2.26 4.57 15.09
C SER A 402 -1.98 3.45 16.09
N LEU A 403 -2.40 3.64 17.33
CA LEU A 403 -2.31 2.61 18.36
C LEU A 403 -3.23 1.42 18.05
N LEU A 404 -4.46 1.70 17.61
CA LEU A 404 -5.38 0.65 17.18
C LEU A 404 -4.80 -0.15 16.01
N THR A 405 -4.23 0.54 15.02
CA THR A 405 -3.59 -0.10 13.87
C THR A 405 -2.36 -0.92 14.28
N ALA A 406 -1.58 -0.45 15.25
CA ALA A 406 -0.42 -1.17 15.77
C ALA A 406 -0.82 -2.45 16.53
N ILE A 407 -2.00 -2.47 17.15
CA ILE A 407 -2.51 -3.64 17.87
C ILE A 407 -3.26 -4.57 16.92
N HIS A 408 -4.08 -4.00 16.04
CA HIS A 408 -4.88 -4.75 15.07
C HIS A 408 -3.98 -5.42 14.03
N GLY A 409 -4.09 -6.73 13.91
CA GLY A 409 -3.34 -7.51 12.93
C GLY A 409 -1.85 -7.65 13.27
N GLN A 410 -1.49 -7.62 14.55
CA GLN A 410 -0.17 -8.05 15.00
C GLN A 410 0.03 -9.54 14.76
N THR A 411 -1.04 -10.34 14.84
CA THR A 411 -1.01 -11.77 14.57
C THR A 411 -2.02 -12.14 13.49
N MET A 412 -1.67 -13.11 12.68
CA MET A 412 -2.59 -13.78 11.76
C MET A 412 -2.86 -15.19 12.28
N TRP A 413 -4.12 -15.57 12.39
CA TRP A 413 -4.49 -16.90 12.87
C TRP A 413 -3.93 -18.04 12.00
N THR A 414 -3.69 -17.78 10.72
CA THR A 414 -3.09 -18.73 9.78
C THR A 414 -1.63 -19.02 10.09
N ASP A 415 -0.91 -18.05 10.65
CA ASP A 415 0.49 -18.22 11.04
C ASP A 415 0.57 -19.13 12.28
N ASP A 416 -0.28 -18.88 13.31
CA ASP A 416 -0.44 -19.78 14.47
C ASP A 416 -0.82 -21.21 14.03
N ALA A 417 -1.72 -21.34 13.05
CA ALA A 417 -2.14 -22.64 12.54
C ALA A 417 -1.03 -23.33 11.73
N ALA A 418 -0.27 -22.56 10.93
CA ALA A 418 0.86 -23.05 10.16
C ALA A 418 1.99 -23.56 11.07
N GLU A 419 2.29 -22.86 12.17
CA GLU A 419 3.26 -23.32 13.18
C GLU A 419 2.88 -24.71 13.72
N ILE A 420 1.61 -24.91 14.06
CA ILE A 420 1.13 -26.23 14.55
C ILE A 420 1.27 -27.30 13.47
N LEU A 421 0.94 -27.01 12.21
CA LEU A 421 1.13 -27.93 11.10
C LEU A 421 2.61 -28.23 10.87
N SER A 422 3.47 -27.19 10.88
CA SER A 422 4.92 -27.32 10.69
C SER A 422 5.55 -28.26 11.72
N GLU A 423 5.13 -28.17 12.99
CA GLU A 423 5.63 -28.99 14.08
C GLU A 423 5.14 -30.44 14.07
N ASN A 424 3.95 -30.71 13.52
CA ASN A 424 3.27 -31.98 13.68
C ASN A 424 3.11 -32.79 12.40
N MET A 425 3.20 -32.19 11.21
CA MET A 425 3.09 -32.90 9.93
C MET A 425 4.36 -33.68 9.61
N ASP A 426 4.20 -34.87 9.07
CA ASP A 426 5.29 -35.64 8.48
C ASP A 426 5.52 -35.27 6.99
N ASN A 427 6.64 -35.73 6.44
CA ASN A 427 6.96 -35.51 5.01
C ASN A 427 5.98 -36.27 4.11
N GLY A 428 5.50 -35.62 3.05
CA GLY A 428 4.55 -36.20 2.10
C GLY A 428 3.10 -36.23 2.59
N GLU A 429 2.77 -35.50 3.66
CA GLU A 429 1.40 -35.36 4.12
C GLU A 429 0.71 -34.15 3.47
N ASP A 430 -0.58 -34.33 3.20
CA ASP A 430 -1.43 -33.26 2.66
C ASP A 430 -2.35 -32.70 3.74
N PHE A 431 -2.68 -31.41 3.62
CA PHE A 431 -3.71 -30.78 4.45
C PHE A 431 -4.83 -30.17 3.61
N LEU A 432 -6.02 -30.14 4.20
CA LEU A 432 -7.18 -29.43 3.65
C LEU A 432 -7.43 -28.16 4.44
N PHE A 433 -7.48 -27.04 3.74
CA PHE A 433 -7.87 -25.75 4.28
C PHE A 433 -9.29 -25.39 3.82
N VAL A 434 -10.20 -25.20 4.76
CA VAL A 434 -11.59 -24.81 4.48
C VAL A 434 -11.80 -23.35 4.84
N HIS A 435 -12.08 -22.54 3.85
CA HIS A 435 -12.25 -21.10 4.00
C HIS A 435 -13.12 -20.54 2.87
N ASP A 436 -13.80 -19.42 3.15
CA ASP A 436 -14.57 -18.64 2.17
C ASP A 436 -13.77 -18.34 0.88
N ALA A 437 -14.44 -18.45 -0.26
CA ALA A 437 -13.84 -18.29 -1.58
C ALA A 437 -13.17 -16.92 -1.81
N THR A 438 -13.66 -15.87 -1.17
CA THR A 438 -13.20 -14.50 -1.46
C THR A 438 -11.73 -14.25 -1.09
N LEU A 439 -11.26 -14.86 0.00
CA LEU A 439 -9.88 -14.70 0.48
C LEU A 439 -9.18 -16.04 0.74
N GLY A 440 -9.89 -17.16 0.64
CA GLY A 440 -9.39 -18.48 1.01
C GLY A 440 -8.06 -18.84 0.37
N MET A 441 -7.91 -18.57 -0.93
CA MET A 441 -6.63 -18.80 -1.60
C MET A 441 -5.47 -17.94 -1.08
N HIS A 442 -5.72 -16.68 -0.76
CA HIS A 442 -4.67 -15.83 -0.23
C HIS A 442 -4.21 -16.36 1.13
N TYR A 443 -5.15 -16.77 1.97
CA TYR A 443 -4.82 -17.39 3.25
C TYR A 443 -4.14 -18.75 3.10
N LEU A 444 -4.44 -19.51 2.05
CA LEU A 444 -3.72 -20.77 1.78
C LEU A 444 -2.22 -20.53 1.58
N TYR A 445 -1.84 -19.41 0.95
CA TYR A 445 -0.43 -19.09 0.73
C TYR A 445 0.30 -18.64 2.00
N THR A 446 -0.38 -18.29 3.09
CA THR A 446 0.29 -18.10 4.39
C THR A 446 0.87 -19.41 4.89
N PHE A 447 0.14 -20.52 4.74
CA PHE A 447 0.67 -21.85 5.08
C PHE A 447 1.89 -22.23 4.24
N HIS A 448 1.90 -21.88 2.95
CA HIS A 448 3.05 -22.18 2.09
C HIS A 448 4.33 -21.46 2.52
N THR A 449 4.22 -20.27 3.08
CA THR A 449 5.36 -19.45 3.49
C THR A 449 5.77 -19.65 4.94
N GLU A 450 4.86 -20.14 5.80
CA GLU A 450 5.07 -20.29 7.25
C GLU A 450 5.37 -21.73 7.67
N ILE A 451 5.02 -22.74 6.86
CA ILE A 451 5.42 -24.13 7.14
C ILE A 451 6.88 -24.31 6.72
N ASP A 452 7.73 -24.67 7.68
CA ASP A 452 9.16 -24.88 7.46
C ASP A 452 9.44 -25.97 6.41
N ASP A 453 10.35 -25.66 5.50
CA ASP A 453 10.86 -26.60 4.48
C ASP A 453 9.77 -27.27 3.65
N ILE A 454 8.64 -26.60 3.42
CA ILE A 454 7.42 -27.16 2.83
C ILE A 454 7.66 -27.90 1.51
N ASP A 455 8.47 -27.32 0.63
CA ASP A 455 8.78 -27.90 -0.69
C ASP A 455 9.67 -29.15 -0.55
N SER A 456 10.66 -29.12 0.35
CA SER A 456 11.54 -30.27 0.61
C SER A 456 10.84 -31.41 1.36
N ARG A 457 9.78 -31.10 2.10
CA ARG A 457 8.93 -32.05 2.82
C ARG A 457 7.81 -32.62 1.96
N ASP A 458 7.63 -32.15 0.74
CA ASP A 458 6.57 -32.58 -0.20
C ASP A 458 5.16 -32.46 0.41
N ILE A 459 4.91 -31.33 1.11
CA ILE A 459 3.62 -31.04 1.72
C ILE A 459 2.73 -30.30 0.73
N THR A 460 1.50 -30.76 0.55
CA THR A 460 0.52 -30.14 -0.35
C THR A 460 -0.68 -29.60 0.41
N GLY A 461 -1.01 -28.33 0.19
CA GLY A 461 -2.23 -27.70 0.71
C GLY A 461 -3.37 -27.74 -0.32
N HIS A 462 -4.54 -28.18 0.11
CA HIS A 462 -5.77 -28.15 -0.68
C HIS A 462 -6.73 -27.13 -0.09
N TRP A 463 -7.48 -26.43 -0.95
CA TRP A 463 -8.49 -25.48 -0.52
C TRP A 463 -9.89 -25.93 -0.95
N ARG A 464 -10.87 -25.73 -0.06
CA ARG A 464 -12.31 -25.90 -0.37
C ARG A 464 -13.12 -24.79 0.26
N ASP A 465 -14.20 -24.43 -0.45
CA ASP A 465 -15.21 -23.52 0.08
C ASP A 465 -16.04 -24.23 1.16
N PRO A 466 -16.47 -23.56 2.25
CA PRO A 466 -17.31 -24.15 3.29
C PRO A 466 -18.64 -24.73 2.76
N ASP A 467 -19.19 -24.08 1.72
CA ASP A 467 -20.45 -24.51 1.10
C ASP A 467 -20.26 -25.67 0.10
N SER A 468 -19.01 -26.09 -0.14
CA SER A 468 -18.72 -27.28 -0.95
C SER A 468 -18.99 -28.56 -0.15
N GLU A 469 -19.24 -29.66 -0.85
CA GLU A 469 -19.41 -30.98 -0.22
C GLU A 469 -18.05 -31.60 0.15
N TRP A 470 -17.13 -30.79 0.72
CA TRP A 470 -15.75 -31.22 1.05
C TRP A 470 -15.71 -32.41 2.03
N GLU A 471 -16.67 -32.50 2.95
CA GLU A 471 -16.80 -33.62 3.90
C GLU A 471 -17.06 -34.93 3.16
N ILE A 472 -17.86 -34.90 2.09
CA ILE A 472 -18.14 -36.08 1.27
C ILE A 472 -16.94 -36.40 0.37
N GLU A 473 -16.32 -35.36 -0.21
CA GLU A 473 -15.14 -35.49 -1.09
C GLU A 473 -13.96 -36.11 -0.31
N LEU A 474 -13.78 -35.78 0.97
CA LEU A 474 -12.71 -36.29 1.82
C LEU A 474 -12.72 -37.83 1.93
N PHE A 475 -13.90 -38.45 1.88
CA PHE A 475 -14.08 -39.91 1.96
C PHE A 475 -14.32 -40.58 0.60
N SER A 476 -14.25 -39.82 -0.49
CA SER A 476 -14.43 -40.31 -1.85
C SER A 476 -13.09 -40.71 -2.47
N GLU A 477 -13.02 -41.88 -3.06
CA GLU A 477 -11.88 -42.27 -3.91
C GLU A 477 -11.93 -41.60 -5.30
N GLU A 478 -13.03 -40.92 -5.64
CA GLU A 478 -13.21 -40.24 -6.91
C GLU A 478 -12.67 -38.82 -6.84
N GLN A 479 -11.93 -38.40 -7.85
CA GLN A 479 -11.50 -37.02 -8.02
C GLN A 479 -12.68 -36.16 -8.47
N TRP A 480 -13.29 -35.42 -7.57
CA TRP A 480 -14.51 -34.65 -7.82
C TRP A 480 -14.29 -33.40 -8.64
N SER A 481 -13.06 -32.94 -8.75
CA SER A 481 -12.77 -31.70 -9.49
C SER A 481 -11.30 -31.64 -9.91
N ASN A 482 -10.95 -30.67 -10.74
CA ASN A 482 -9.55 -30.35 -11.06
C ASN A 482 -8.80 -29.73 -9.85
N ARG A 483 -9.34 -29.79 -8.63
CA ARG A 483 -8.79 -29.19 -7.40
C ARG A 483 -7.94 -30.13 -6.56
N GLY A 484 -7.48 -31.21 -7.14
CA GLY A 484 -6.73 -32.25 -6.43
C GLY A 484 -7.65 -33.25 -5.73
N ASN A 485 -7.07 -34.37 -5.30
CA ASN A 485 -7.76 -35.45 -4.60
C ASN A 485 -7.57 -35.30 -3.09
N LEU A 486 -8.63 -35.36 -2.31
CA LEU A 486 -8.57 -35.26 -0.85
C LEU A 486 -8.33 -36.60 -0.13
N SER A 487 -8.26 -37.72 -0.84
CA SER A 487 -8.08 -39.04 -0.22
C SER A 487 -6.76 -39.22 0.55
N GLY A 488 -5.75 -38.41 0.23
CA GLY A 488 -4.44 -38.38 0.89
C GLY A 488 -4.33 -37.42 2.05
N VAL A 489 -5.35 -36.59 2.28
CA VAL A 489 -5.35 -35.54 3.30
C VAL A 489 -5.32 -36.16 4.70
N ARG A 490 -4.39 -35.67 5.52
CA ARG A 490 -4.19 -36.08 6.91
C ARG A 490 -4.58 -35.01 7.92
N TRP A 491 -4.61 -33.79 7.49
CA TRP A 491 -4.83 -32.62 8.32
C TRP A 491 -5.94 -31.74 7.75
N ILE A 492 -6.80 -31.23 8.61
CA ILE A 492 -7.87 -30.31 8.22
C ILE A 492 -7.75 -29.05 9.06
N VAL A 493 -7.70 -27.89 8.40
CA VAL A 493 -7.73 -26.58 9.02
C VAL A 493 -9.05 -25.90 8.66
N LEU A 494 -9.87 -25.65 9.65
CA LEU A 494 -11.12 -24.91 9.51
C LEU A 494 -10.92 -23.47 9.93
N SER A 495 -11.26 -22.55 9.05
CA SER A 495 -11.17 -21.11 9.35
C SER A 495 -12.18 -20.68 10.41
N PRO A 496 -11.97 -19.50 11.03
CA PRO A 496 -12.85 -18.98 12.08
C PRO A 496 -14.32 -18.99 11.70
N GLY A 497 -15.15 -19.61 12.53
CA GLY A 497 -16.59 -19.68 12.34
C GLY A 497 -17.10 -20.86 11.50
N ILE A 498 -16.19 -21.70 10.98
CA ILE A 498 -16.56 -22.94 10.29
C ILE A 498 -16.54 -24.08 11.29
N GLU A 499 -17.61 -24.86 11.27
CA GLU A 499 -17.81 -26.00 12.15
C GLU A 499 -17.87 -27.31 11.35
N TRP A 500 -17.23 -28.34 11.83
CA TRP A 500 -17.45 -29.71 11.38
C TRP A 500 -18.39 -30.37 12.37
N GLU A 501 -19.66 -30.49 11.98
CA GLU A 501 -20.71 -30.91 12.92
C GLU A 501 -20.53 -32.32 13.47
N SER A 502 -20.00 -33.24 12.69
CA SER A 502 -19.87 -34.65 13.04
C SER A 502 -18.58 -35.27 12.49
N PRO A 503 -17.41 -34.87 13.00
CA PRO A 503 -16.16 -35.47 12.56
C PRO A 503 -16.18 -36.97 12.88
N PRO A 504 -15.78 -37.84 11.95
CA PRO A 504 -15.64 -39.26 12.22
C PRO A 504 -14.65 -39.56 13.35
N GLU A 505 -14.78 -40.72 14.01
CA GLU A 505 -13.95 -41.10 15.17
C GLU A 505 -12.45 -41.16 14.89
N GLU A 506 -12.06 -41.37 13.62
CA GLU A 506 -10.67 -41.35 13.19
C GLU A 506 -10.05 -39.94 13.15
N TRP A 507 -10.85 -38.90 13.17
CA TRP A 507 -10.38 -37.53 13.17
C TRP A 507 -10.37 -36.92 14.56
N GLY A 508 -9.18 -36.71 15.10
CA GLY A 508 -8.97 -36.10 16.42
C GLY A 508 -8.79 -34.58 16.30
N TYR A 509 -9.47 -33.86 17.20
CA TYR A 509 -9.20 -32.43 17.38
C TYR A 509 -7.81 -32.24 18.01
N ILE A 510 -6.97 -31.42 17.37
CA ILE A 510 -5.59 -31.14 17.79
C ILE A 510 -5.51 -29.84 18.53
N SER A 511 -5.96 -28.74 17.89
CA SER A 511 -5.84 -27.40 18.42
C SER A 511 -6.87 -26.47 17.79
N GLY A 512 -7.10 -25.34 18.45
CA GLY A 512 -7.91 -24.25 17.96
C GLY A 512 -7.86 -23.08 18.93
N ARG A 513 -8.09 -21.89 18.40
CA ARG A 513 -8.04 -20.67 19.17
C ARG A 513 -9.03 -19.66 18.64
N ALA A 514 -9.68 -18.93 19.54
CA ALA A 514 -10.51 -17.81 19.14
C ALA A 514 -9.63 -16.62 18.74
N ASP A 515 -9.88 -16.09 17.57
CA ASP A 515 -9.24 -14.88 17.09
C ASP A 515 -10.25 -13.77 16.90
N PHE A 516 -10.32 -12.87 17.87
CA PHE A 516 -11.24 -11.73 17.86
C PHE A 516 -10.73 -10.56 17.00
N MET A 517 -9.44 -10.52 16.69
CA MET A 517 -8.83 -9.38 16.00
C MET A 517 -8.83 -9.55 14.48
N ASN A 518 -8.78 -10.78 13.98
CA ASN A 518 -8.60 -11.07 12.56
C ASN A 518 -9.79 -11.81 11.92
N GLY A 519 -10.99 -11.54 12.35
CA GLY A 519 -12.21 -12.08 11.74
C GLY A 519 -13.19 -12.69 12.71
N GLY A 520 -12.79 -12.86 13.97
CA GLY A 520 -13.65 -13.37 15.04
C GLY A 520 -14.02 -14.86 14.85
N GLY A 521 -14.18 -15.56 15.93
CA GLY A 521 -14.49 -16.98 15.91
C GLY A 521 -13.28 -17.86 16.22
N GLU A 522 -13.52 -19.14 16.37
CA GLU A 522 -12.49 -20.14 16.64
C GLU A 522 -12.13 -20.85 15.34
N TRP A 523 -10.83 -20.86 15.02
CA TRP A 523 -10.29 -21.75 14.00
C TRP A 523 -9.95 -23.09 14.64
N LYS A 524 -9.92 -24.18 13.86
CA LYS A 524 -9.74 -25.54 14.37
C LYS A 524 -8.83 -26.35 13.46
N ILE A 525 -8.01 -27.20 14.08
CA ILE A 525 -7.19 -28.19 13.38
C ILE A 525 -7.62 -29.59 13.83
N TYR A 526 -7.82 -30.48 12.86
CA TYR A 526 -8.08 -31.88 13.03
C TYR A 526 -6.99 -32.69 12.33
N SER A 527 -6.66 -33.86 12.90
CA SER A 527 -5.74 -34.83 12.29
C SER A 527 -6.36 -36.21 12.27
N ASN A 528 -6.11 -36.96 11.20
CA ASN A 528 -6.47 -38.38 11.14
C ASN A 528 -5.46 -39.20 11.91
N GLN A 529 -5.84 -39.65 13.13
CA GLN A 529 -4.96 -40.32 14.08
C GLN A 529 -4.72 -41.80 13.80
N ILE A 530 -5.50 -42.43 12.92
CA ILE A 530 -5.42 -43.91 12.71
C ILE A 530 -4.08 -44.33 12.12
N ILE A 531 -3.36 -43.42 11.49
CA ILE A 531 -2.13 -43.73 10.74
C ILE A 531 -0.85 -43.47 11.51
N VAL A 532 -0.91 -42.75 12.62
CA VAL A 532 0.26 -42.52 13.51
C VAL A 532 0.64 -43.80 14.30
N GLN A 533 -0.13 -44.89 14.22
CA GLN A 533 0.15 -46.18 14.90
C GLN A 533 0.62 -47.30 13.97
N SER A 534 0.83 -47.06 12.69
CA SER A 534 1.36 -48.02 11.74
C SER A 534 2.80 -47.70 11.35
#